data_0da31f8f87c8ca27115290640cf7d256
#
_entry.id   0da31f8f87c8ca27115290640cf7d256
#
_cell.length_a   1.000
_cell.length_b   1.000
_cell.length_c   1.000
_cell.angle_alpha   90.00
_cell.angle_beta   90.00
_cell.angle_gamma   90.00
#
_symmetry.space_group_name_H-M   'P 1'
#
loop_
_entity.id
_entity.type
_entity.pdbx_description
1 polymer ?
#
loop_
_entity_poly.entity_id
_entity_poly.type
_entity_poly.pdbx_seq_one_letter_code
_entity_poly.pdbx_strand_id
1 'polypeptide(L)'
;LPDFCLTWIATLYDLWFQTGSTEHLDEQKSRAEDIFAYFEGTRGPDGLLQADPRYWLFEDWCDLPKNATPTFLNLWHLYAETLYCKLLHHAGCEADAQKLEAKIAAERKLLAEAFFDPEQGLFVPEIGKNGRQNGVPSVHDQVLALLLELRPEAKDSMIEKRILPCLK
;
A
#
# COMPACT_ATOMS: atom_id res chain seq x y z
N LEU A 1 -5.74 -14.17 5.11
CA LEU A 1 -5.36 -12.78 5.37
C LEU A 1 -4.83 -12.18 4.06
N PRO A 2 -5.62 -11.39 3.33
CA PRO A 2 -5.22 -10.88 2.01
C PRO A 2 -3.97 -10.00 2.07
N ASP A 3 -3.84 -9.17 3.10
CA ASP A 3 -2.68 -8.31 3.36
C ASP A 3 -1.36 -9.07 3.43
N PHE A 4 -1.35 -10.32 3.92
CA PHE A 4 -0.16 -11.18 3.92
C PHE A 4 0.28 -11.61 2.51
N CYS A 5 -0.63 -11.63 1.54
CA CYS A 5 -0.24 -11.85 0.15
C CYS A 5 0.62 -10.70 -0.38
N LEU A 6 0.34 -9.46 0.06
CA LEU A 6 1.18 -8.30 -0.27
C LEU A 6 2.54 -8.37 0.44
N THR A 7 2.57 -8.85 1.68
CA THR A 7 3.84 -9.12 2.40
C THR A 7 4.69 -10.15 1.65
N TRP A 8 4.05 -11.18 1.08
CA TRP A 8 4.76 -12.16 0.27
C TRP A 8 5.41 -11.53 -0.98
N ILE A 9 4.74 -10.58 -1.65
CA ILE A 9 5.34 -9.80 -2.76
C ILE A 9 6.58 -9.03 -2.28
N ALA A 10 6.48 -8.36 -1.12
CA ALA A 10 7.62 -7.66 -0.54
C ALA A 10 8.80 -8.62 -0.25
N THR A 11 8.51 -9.84 0.20
CA THR A 11 9.52 -10.88 0.46
C THR A 11 10.27 -11.30 -0.81
N LEU A 12 9.62 -11.31 -1.99
CA LEU A 12 10.31 -11.57 -3.26
C LEU A 12 11.37 -10.50 -3.55
N TYR A 13 11.03 -9.24 -3.29
CA TYR A 13 11.97 -8.14 -3.44
C TYR A 13 13.13 -8.25 -2.44
N ASP A 14 12.84 -8.55 -1.18
CA ASP A 14 13.86 -8.72 -0.13
C ASP A 14 14.82 -9.88 -0.45
N LEU A 15 14.30 -10.97 -1.00
CA LEU A 15 15.12 -12.10 -1.42
C LEU A 15 16.10 -11.68 -2.54
N TRP A 16 15.61 -10.96 -3.54
CA TRP A 16 16.49 -10.38 -4.56
C TRP A 16 17.51 -9.42 -3.95
N PHE A 17 17.08 -8.52 -3.08
CA PHE A 17 17.96 -7.53 -2.45
C PHE A 17 19.13 -8.18 -1.69
N GLN A 18 18.88 -9.32 -1.05
CA GLN A 18 19.91 -10.05 -0.29
C GLN A 18 20.77 -10.97 -1.15
N THR A 19 20.24 -11.51 -2.23
CA THR A 19 20.94 -12.54 -3.03
C THR A 19 21.50 -12.00 -4.36
N GLY A 20 20.94 -10.91 -4.86
CA GLY A 20 21.21 -10.39 -6.21
C GLY A 20 20.62 -11.25 -7.34
N SER A 21 19.92 -12.37 -7.01
CA SER A 21 19.34 -13.28 -8.01
C SER A 21 17.85 -12.97 -8.27
N THR A 22 17.46 -13.04 -9.53
CA THR A 22 16.05 -12.92 -9.99
C THR A 22 15.47 -14.26 -10.43
N GLU A 23 16.20 -15.36 -10.33
CA GLU A 23 15.73 -16.68 -10.80
C GLU A 23 14.38 -17.08 -10.21
N HIS A 24 14.13 -16.76 -8.93
CA HIS A 24 12.86 -17.02 -8.26
C HIS A 24 11.69 -16.20 -8.84
N LEU A 25 11.95 -15.09 -9.54
CA LEU A 25 10.88 -14.27 -10.14
C LEU A 25 10.20 -15.03 -11.27
N ASP A 26 10.94 -15.72 -12.15
CA ASP A 26 10.38 -16.46 -13.27
C ASP A 26 9.38 -17.51 -12.80
N GLU A 27 9.68 -18.17 -11.68
CA GLU A 27 8.78 -19.17 -11.08
C GLU A 27 7.56 -18.56 -10.38
N GLN A 28 7.69 -17.35 -9.83
CA GLN A 28 6.68 -16.74 -8.96
C GLN A 28 5.88 -15.62 -9.64
N LYS A 29 6.27 -15.22 -10.86
CA LYS A 29 5.64 -14.09 -11.58
C LYS A 29 4.12 -14.26 -11.71
N SER A 30 3.66 -15.43 -12.16
CA SER A 30 2.21 -15.69 -12.31
C SER A 30 1.47 -15.56 -11.00
N ARG A 31 2.05 -16.02 -9.87
CA ARG A 31 1.42 -15.87 -8.55
C ARG A 31 1.35 -14.42 -8.08
N ALA A 32 2.39 -13.63 -8.37
CA ALA A 32 2.37 -12.21 -8.07
C ALA A 32 1.27 -11.49 -8.85
N GLU A 33 1.14 -11.81 -10.15
CA GLU A 33 0.09 -11.28 -11.02
C GLU A 33 -1.31 -11.68 -10.56
N ASP A 34 -1.51 -12.93 -10.13
CA ASP A 34 -2.79 -13.40 -9.56
C ASP A 34 -3.16 -12.66 -8.26
N ILE A 35 -2.16 -12.38 -7.40
CA ILE A 35 -2.37 -11.60 -6.17
C ILE A 35 -2.82 -10.18 -6.53
N PHE A 36 -2.13 -9.50 -7.43
CA PHE A 36 -2.54 -8.16 -7.86
C PHE A 36 -3.92 -8.17 -8.54
N ALA A 37 -4.21 -9.15 -9.38
CA ALA A 37 -5.51 -9.30 -10.03
C ALA A 37 -6.65 -9.49 -9.01
N TYR A 38 -6.41 -10.23 -7.92
CA TYR A 38 -7.38 -10.35 -6.83
C TYR A 38 -7.72 -8.98 -6.23
N PHE A 39 -6.69 -8.15 -5.90
CA PHE A 39 -6.92 -6.82 -5.34
C PHE A 39 -7.59 -5.88 -6.33
N GLU A 40 -7.22 -5.92 -7.61
CA GLU A 40 -7.92 -5.15 -8.65
C GLU A 40 -9.41 -5.47 -8.69
N GLY A 41 -9.79 -6.72 -8.48
CA GLY A 41 -11.19 -7.16 -8.38
C GLY A 41 -11.95 -6.60 -7.16
N THR A 42 -11.25 -6.02 -6.18
CA THR A 42 -11.87 -5.38 -5.00
C THR A 42 -12.02 -3.86 -5.14
N ARG A 43 -11.59 -3.26 -6.25
CA ARG A 43 -11.71 -1.81 -6.43
C ARG A 43 -13.16 -1.36 -6.54
N GLY A 44 -13.47 -0.31 -5.79
CA GLY A 44 -14.72 0.42 -5.91
C GLY A 44 -14.77 1.34 -7.15
N PRO A 45 -15.90 1.99 -7.38
CA PRO A 45 -16.07 2.92 -8.51
C PRO A 45 -15.19 4.17 -8.40
N ASP A 46 -14.67 4.47 -7.23
CA ASP A 46 -13.71 5.51 -6.92
C ASP A 46 -12.25 5.12 -7.20
N GLY A 47 -12.01 3.88 -7.63
CA GLY A 47 -10.69 3.34 -7.91
C GLY A 47 -9.91 2.86 -6.68
N LEU A 48 -10.50 2.96 -5.48
CA LEU A 48 -9.87 2.54 -4.22
C LEU A 48 -10.18 1.09 -3.89
N LEU A 49 -9.21 0.38 -3.31
CA LEU A 49 -9.41 -0.99 -2.84
C LEU A 49 -10.36 -1.02 -1.65
N GLN A 50 -11.34 -1.88 -1.73
CA GLN A 50 -12.32 -2.13 -0.68
C GLN A 50 -11.90 -3.35 0.16
N ALA A 51 -12.21 -3.33 1.45
CA ALA A 51 -12.08 -4.52 2.28
C ALA A 51 -13.04 -5.61 1.80
N ASP A 52 -12.54 -6.81 1.51
CA ASP A 52 -13.37 -7.96 1.19
C ASP A 52 -13.97 -8.54 2.48
N PRO A 53 -15.32 -8.50 2.65
CA PRO A 53 -15.94 -8.93 3.90
C PRO A 53 -15.80 -10.44 4.18
N ARG A 54 -15.34 -11.23 3.21
CA ARG A 54 -15.07 -12.65 3.38
C ARG A 54 -13.80 -12.93 4.15
N TYR A 55 -12.91 -11.94 4.25
CA TYR A 55 -11.58 -12.09 4.84
C TYR A 55 -11.31 -11.03 5.89
N TRP A 56 -10.55 -11.43 6.90
CA TRP A 56 -10.04 -10.51 7.90
C TRP A 56 -8.77 -9.85 7.41
N LEU A 57 -8.67 -8.53 7.52
CA LEU A 57 -7.44 -7.76 7.31
C LEU A 57 -6.69 -7.63 8.64
N PHE A 58 -5.41 -7.95 8.61
CA PHE A 58 -4.54 -7.83 9.77
C PHE A 58 -3.52 -6.71 9.57
N GLU A 59 -3.89 -5.49 9.91
CA GLU A 59 -2.94 -4.38 9.91
C GLU A 59 -1.93 -4.52 11.06
N ASP A 60 -2.42 -4.83 12.25
CA ASP A 60 -1.68 -5.14 13.48
C ASP A 60 -2.67 -5.48 14.59
N TRP A 61 -2.17 -5.79 15.80
CA TRP A 61 -2.95 -5.89 17.03
C TRP A 61 -3.44 -4.51 17.50
N CYS A 62 -4.22 -3.85 16.67
CA CYS A 62 -4.76 -2.52 16.91
C CYS A 62 -6.24 -2.45 16.56
N ASP A 63 -6.96 -1.58 17.27
CA ASP A 63 -8.40 -1.34 17.07
C ASP A 63 -8.59 -0.25 16.01
N LEU A 64 -8.31 -0.58 14.75
CA LEU A 64 -8.50 0.31 13.61
C LEU A 64 -9.67 -0.15 12.75
N PRO A 65 -10.41 0.79 12.11
CA PRO A 65 -11.48 0.44 11.21
C PRO A 65 -10.91 -0.26 9.96
N LYS A 66 -11.49 -1.42 9.59
CA LYS A 66 -11.00 -2.28 8.49
C LYS A 66 -12.14 -2.76 7.58
N ASN A 67 -13.29 -2.06 7.58
CA ASN A 67 -14.53 -2.61 7.05
C ASN A 67 -15.08 -1.91 5.80
N ALA A 68 -14.40 -0.89 5.31
CA ALA A 68 -14.85 -0.14 4.12
C ALA A 68 -13.69 0.03 3.14
N THR A 69 -13.08 1.22 3.09
CA THR A 69 -11.94 1.53 2.23
C THR A 69 -10.72 1.82 3.12
N PRO A 70 -9.99 0.78 3.61
CA PRO A 70 -8.88 0.97 4.53
C PRO A 70 -7.69 1.64 3.85
N THR A 71 -7.13 2.66 4.48
CA THR A 71 -5.93 3.36 4.00
C THR A 71 -4.74 2.40 3.97
N PHE A 72 -4.53 1.65 5.04
CA PHE A 72 -3.46 0.65 5.13
C PHE A 72 -3.45 -0.30 3.93
N LEU A 73 -4.59 -0.90 3.57
CA LEU A 73 -4.68 -1.83 2.44
C LEU A 73 -4.24 -1.19 1.13
N ASN A 74 -4.72 0.03 0.86
CA ASN A 74 -4.41 0.77 -0.36
C ASN A 74 -2.92 1.17 -0.42
N LEU A 75 -2.36 1.67 0.69
CA LEU A 75 -0.95 2.04 0.76
C LEU A 75 -0.03 0.82 0.72
N TRP A 76 -0.41 -0.29 1.37
CA TRP A 76 0.37 -1.52 1.36
C TRP A 76 0.40 -2.16 -0.03
N HIS A 77 -0.74 -2.12 -0.75
CA HIS A 77 -0.82 -2.57 -2.14
C HIS A 77 0.11 -1.74 -3.04
N LEU A 78 0.04 -0.41 -2.96
CA LEU A 78 0.91 0.48 -3.72
C LEU A 78 2.40 0.26 -3.38
N TYR A 79 2.72 -0.02 -2.11
CA TYR A 79 4.07 -0.34 -1.70
C TYR A 79 4.55 -1.66 -2.31
N ALA A 80 3.72 -2.71 -2.27
CA ALA A 80 4.02 -4.00 -2.90
C ALA A 80 4.21 -3.86 -4.42
N GLU A 81 3.36 -3.09 -5.12
CA GLU A 81 3.53 -2.77 -6.53
C GLU A 81 4.85 -2.03 -6.82
N THR A 82 5.21 -1.08 -5.95
CA THR A 82 6.46 -0.33 -6.08
C THR A 82 7.69 -1.24 -5.95
N LEU A 83 7.67 -2.19 -5.00
CA LEU A 83 8.75 -3.17 -4.84
C LEU A 83 8.79 -4.16 -6.01
N TYR A 84 7.63 -4.63 -6.46
CA TYR A 84 7.54 -5.55 -7.60
C TYR A 84 8.01 -4.90 -8.90
N CYS A 85 7.67 -3.63 -9.12
CA CYS A 85 8.16 -2.86 -10.26
C CYS A 85 9.68 -2.77 -10.30
N LYS A 86 10.33 -2.49 -9.15
CA LYS A 86 11.79 -2.52 -9.04
C LYS A 86 12.35 -3.90 -9.37
N LEU A 87 11.72 -4.96 -8.89
CA LEU A 87 12.14 -6.33 -9.17
C LEU A 87 12.04 -6.67 -10.66
N LEU A 88 10.97 -6.22 -11.34
CA LEU A 88 10.81 -6.38 -12.78
C LEU A 88 11.93 -5.70 -13.59
N HIS A 89 12.34 -4.48 -13.20
CA HIS A 89 13.48 -3.81 -13.83
C HIS A 89 14.79 -4.60 -13.65
N HIS A 90 15.05 -5.09 -12.45
CA HIS A 90 16.26 -5.89 -12.18
C HIS A 90 16.27 -7.24 -12.92
N ALA A 91 15.09 -7.78 -13.20
CA ALA A 91 14.94 -8.99 -14.02
C ALA A 91 14.93 -8.73 -15.55
N GLY A 92 15.06 -7.47 -15.97
CA GLY A 92 15.03 -7.10 -17.39
C GLY A 92 13.64 -7.15 -18.03
N CYS A 93 12.57 -7.21 -17.24
CA CYS A 93 11.18 -7.21 -17.70
C CYS A 93 10.66 -5.78 -17.95
N GLU A 94 11.38 -5.00 -18.76
CA GLU A 94 11.18 -3.56 -18.95
C GLU A 94 9.77 -3.17 -19.39
N ALA A 95 9.14 -3.92 -20.29
CA ALA A 95 7.80 -3.61 -20.77
C ALA A 95 6.73 -3.71 -19.68
N ASP A 96 6.83 -4.73 -18.83
CA ASP A 96 5.93 -4.91 -17.69
C ASP A 96 6.21 -3.85 -16.61
N ALA A 97 7.49 -3.55 -16.36
CA ALA A 97 7.89 -2.52 -15.41
C ALA A 97 7.36 -1.14 -15.79
N GLN A 98 7.54 -0.69 -17.04
CA GLN A 98 7.04 0.60 -17.52
C GLN A 98 5.51 0.73 -17.45
N LYS A 99 4.79 -0.36 -17.75
CA LYS A 99 3.33 -0.40 -17.59
C LYS A 99 2.92 -0.23 -16.14
N LEU A 100 3.62 -0.90 -15.24
CA LEU A 100 3.34 -0.82 -13.80
C LEU A 100 3.74 0.55 -13.21
N GLU A 101 4.83 1.16 -13.67
CA GLU A 101 5.22 2.53 -13.28
C GLU A 101 4.13 3.57 -13.59
N ALA A 102 3.53 3.49 -14.78
CA ALA A 102 2.45 4.39 -15.15
C ALA A 102 1.23 4.23 -14.21
N LYS A 103 0.89 2.99 -13.84
CA LYS A 103 -0.16 2.69 -12.87
C LYS A 103 0.19 3.24 -11.49
N ILE A 104 1.38 2.95 -10.98
CA ILE A 104 1.89 3.44 -9.68
C ILE A 104 1.81 4.96 -9.60
N ALA A 105 2.22 5.67 -10.65
CA ALA A 105 2.16 7.13 -10.69
C ALA A 105 0.73 7.67 -10.54
N ALA A 106 -0.24 7.05 -11.21
CA ALA A 106 -1.66 7.41 -11.09
C ALA A 106 -2.20 7.10 -9.70
N GLU A 107 -1.89 5.94 -9.14
CA GLU A 107 -2.33 5.54 -7.80
C GLU A 107 -1.74 6.43 -6.70
N ARG A 108 -0.46 6.79 -6.78
CA ARG A 108 0.16 7.74 -5.82
C ARG A 108 -0.65 9.02 -5.70
N LYS A 109 -1.07 9.58 -6.82
CA LYS A 109 -1.89 10.80 -6.83
C LYS A 109 -3.26 10.54 -6.22
N LEU A 110 -3.94 9.47 -6.65
CA LEU A 110 -5.26 9.11 -6.14
C LEU A 110 -5.24 8.91 -4.62
N LEU A 111 -4.29 8.12 -4.09
CA LEU A 111 -4.24 7.82 -2.66
C LEU A 111 -3.85 9.02 -1.81
N ALA A 112 -2.93 9.87 -2.32
CA ALA A 112 -2.56 11.11 -1.66
C ALA A 112 -3.71 12.12 -1.58
N GLU A 113 -4.62 12.13 -2.55
CA GLU A 113 -5.81 12.98 -2.55
C GLU A 113 -6.94 12.39 -1.69
N ALA A 114 -7.15 11.07 -1.76
CA ALA A 114 -8.27 10.41 -1.09
C ALA A 114 -8.10 10.31 0.44
N PHE A 115 -6.90 9.97 0.90
CA PHE A 115 -6.68 9.61 2.30
C PHE A 115 -5.98 10.69 3.14
N PHE A 116 -5.47 11.75 2.54
CA PHE A 116 -4.80 12.80 3.29
C PHE A 116 -5.80 13.84 3.81
N ASP A 117 -5.77 14.09 5.11
CA ASP A 117 -6.49 15.18 5.76
C ASP A 117 -5.56 16.41 5.92
N PRO A 118 -5.76 17.47 5.14
CA PRO A 118 -4.91 18.65 5.19
C PRO A 118 -5.05 19.47 6.48
N GLU A 119 -6.17 19.35 7.20
CA GLU A 119 -6.37 20.05 8.47
C GLU A 119 -5.53 19.41 9.59
N GLN A 120 -5.47 18.09 9.61
CA GLN A 120 -4.62 17.35 10.54
C GLN A 120 -3.16 17.28 10.07
N GLY A 121 -2.93 17.28 8.76
CA GLY A 121 -1.63 17.01 8.13
C GLY A 121 -1.23 15.53 8.25
N LEU A 122 -2.22 14.62 8.22
CA LEU A 122 -2.08 13.18 8.45
C LEU A 122 -2.92 12.39 7.45
N PHE A 123 -2.54 11.13 7.20
CA PHE A 123 -3.39 10.17 6.53
C PHE A 123 -4.40 9.58 7.51
N VAL A 124 -5.65 9.50 7.11
CA VAL A 124 -6.75 8.91 7.89
C VAL A 124 -6.76 7.38 7.74
N PRO A 125 -7.31 6.61 8.71
CA PRO A 125 -7.23 5.14 8.66
C PRO A 125 -8.19 4.51 7.65
N GLU A 126 -9.31 5.17 7.32
CA GLU A 126 -10.23 4.67 6.29
C GLU A 126 -11.15 5.76 5.74
N ILE A 127 -11.74 5.48 4.58
CA ILE A 127 -12.94 6.17 4.08
C ILE A 127 -14.12 5.25 4.34
N GLY A 128 -15.05 5.69 5.19
CA GLY A 128 -16.25 4.94 5.52
C GLY A 128 -17.24 4.86 4.36
N LYS A 129 -18.25 3.99 4.47
CA LYS A 129 -19.30 3.77 3.45
C LYS A 129 -20.09 5.03 3.07
N ASN A 130 -20.06 6.06 3.92
CA ASN A 130 -20.68 7.38 3.66
C ASN A 130 -19.73 8.36 2.94
N GLY A 131 -18.56 7.91 2.50
CA GLY A 131 -17.53 8.73 1.85
C GLY A 131 -16.79 9.68 2.79
N ARG A 132 -17.00 9.57 4.11
CA ARG A 132 -16.29 10.40 5.11
C ARG A 132 -15.05 9.68 5.60
N GLN A 133 -14.03 10.47 5.84
CA GLN A 133 -12.82 10.02 6.52
C GLN A 133 -13.14 9.74 7.99
N ASN A 134 -12.81 8.56 8.48
CA ASN A 134 -13.14 8.10 9.82
C ASN A 134 -11.91 7.62 10.59
N GLY A 135 -12.03 7.69 11.92
CA GLY A 135 -11.10 7.08 12.87
C GLY A 135 -9.89 7.94 13.23
N VAL A 136 -9.11 7.40 14.14
CA VAL A 136 -7.86 8.02 14.60
C VAL A 136 -6.73 7.59 13.66
N PRO A 137 -5.92 8.51 13.11
CA PRO A 137 -4.83 8.19 12.22
C PRO A 137 -3.90 7.09 12.79
N SER A 138 -3.57 6.09 12.00
CA SER A 138 -2.65 5.02 12.43
C SER A 138 -1.19 5.41 12.23
N VAL A 139 -0.29 4.76 12.97
CA VAL A 139 1.16 4.89 12.74
C VAL A 139 1.54 4.24 11.40
N HIS A 140 0.93 3.09 11.10
CA HIS A 140 1.22 2.30 9.90
C HIS A 140 0.95 3.08 8.63
N ASP A 141 -0.20 3.78 8.56
CA ASP A 141 -0.54 4.63 7.42
C ASP A 141 0.49 5.74 7.20
N GLN A 142 0.92 6.40 8.29
CA GLN A 142 1.92 7.45 8.20
C GLN A 142 3.28 6.91 7.74
N VAL A 143 3.71 5.76 8.26
CA VAL A 143 4.98 5.13 7.86
C VAL A 143 4.94 4.71 6.38
N LEU A 144 3.86 4.08 5.93
CA LEU A 144 3.71 3.70 4.52
C LEU A 144 3.66 4.93 3.61
N ALA A 145 2.95 5.97 4.01
CA ALA A 145 2.91 7.23 3.25
C ALA A 145 4.29 7.86 3.12
N LEU A 146 5.12 7.81 4.18
CA LEU A 146 6.51 8.29 4.13
C LEU A 146 7.40 7.43 3.24
N LEU A 147 7.30 6.10 3.33
CA LEU A 147 8.05 5.16 2.46
C LEU A 147 7.67 5.32 0.98
N LEU A 148 6.43 5.66 0.72
CA LEU A 148 5.91 5.95 -0.60
C LEU A 148 6.12 7.41 -1.03
N GLU A 149 6.71 8.25 -0.20
CA GLU A 149 6.89 9.69 -0.45
C GLU A 149 5.59 10.41 -0.85
N LEU A 150 4.47 9.99 -0.24
CA LEU A 150 3.20 10.68 -0.41
C LEU A 150 3.17 11.93 0.49
N ARG A 151 2.76 13.07 -0.07
CA ARG A 151 2.69 14.35 0.67
C ARG A 151 4.00 14.69 1.40
N PRO A 152 5.14 14.79 0.70
CA PRO A 152 6.44 15.05 1.33
C PRO A 152 6.46 16.36 2.14
N GLU A 153 5.61 17.34 1.80
CA GLU A 153 5.42 18.59 2.54
C GLU A 153 4.81 18.39 3.95
N ALA A 154 4.11 17.28 4.17
CA ALA A 154 3.49 16.94 5.46
C ALA A 154 4.36 15.98 6.31
N LYS A 155 5.57 15.65 5.87
CA LYS A 155 6.46 14.69 6.53
C LYS A 155 6.63 14.97 8.03
N ASP A 156 6.95 16.20 8.39
CA ASP A 156 7.19 16.57 9.78
C ASP A 156 5.91 16.41 10.61
N SER A 157 4.75 16.76 10.06
CA SER A 157 3.46 16.56 10.71
C SER A 157 3.19 15.08 11.01
N MET A 158 3.42 14.19 10.06
CA MET A 158 3.26 12.74 10.24
C MET A 158 4.19 12.20 11.33
N ILE A 159 5.45 12.63 11.33
CA ILE A 159 6.45 12.20 12.31
C ILE A 159 6.10 12.72 13.71
N GLU A 160 5.93 14.02 13.86
CA GLU A 160 5.81 14.67 15.18
C GLU A 160 4.46 14.39 15.84
N LYS A 161 3.37 14.39 15.06
CA LYS A 161 2.03 14.25 15.61
C LYS A 161 1.63 12.78 15.82
N ARG A 162 2.18 11.85 15.04
CA ARG A 162 1.71 10.46 15.09
C ARG A 162 2.78 9.41 15.36
N ILE A 163 3.94 9.46 14.68
CA ILE A 163 4.95 8.41 14.82
C ILE A 163 5.68 8.54 16.16
N LEU A 164 6.30 9.68 16.44
CA LEU A 164 7.07 9.88 17.67
C LEU A 164 6.28 9.66 18.96
N PRO A 165 5.01 10.09 19.09
CA PRO A 165 4.24 9.83 20.31
C PRO A 165 4.03 8.35 20.61
N CYS A 166 4.02 7.48 19.59
CA CYS A 166 3.83 6.04 19.76
C CYS A 166 5.12 5.28 20.08
N LEU A 167 6.29 5.94 20.01
CA LEU A 167 7.58 5.35 20.38
C LEU A 167 7.96 5.59 21.85
N LYS A 168 7.14 6.31 22.59
CA LYS A 168 7.30 6.60 24.02
C LYS A 168 6.50 5.64 24.86
#